data_37d6dab8f66b8ef951522d8bf1f21ff6
#
_entry.id   37d6dab8f66b8ef951522d8bf1f21ff6
#
_cell.length_a   1.000
_cell.length_b   1.000
_cell.length_c   1.000
_cell.angle_alpha   90.00
_cell.angle_beta   90.00
_cell.angle_gamma   90.00
#
_symmetry.space_group_name_H-M   'P 1'
#
loop_
_entity.id
_entity.type
_entity.pdbx_description
1 polymer ?
#
loop_
_entity_poly.entity_id
_entity_poly.type
_entity_poly.pdbx_seq_one_letter_code
_entity_poly.pdbx_strand_id
1 'polypeptide(L)'
;VYNAVSLDGQEKLERIKKCNENEVQKEKINILFVGRFDKQKGYDYLLNVIKVADVSKYTFNIIGDSVHDVFEKIEKENVVYYGWVDNKELPAYFCENDVLLMPSRWESFGLVAVEAQLYGVPVIANNVASLPEVISDGLTGMLVNFEDANKVVEIMDSHTIHFWNEKKEACREFASNKFRKSDMVNSYVQIYKSY
;
A
#
# COMPACT_ATOMS: atom_id res chain seq x y z
N VAL A 1 12.41 -4.67 -17.74
CA VAL A 1 11.94 -3.26 -17.66
C VAL A 1 10.86 -3.20 -16.61
N TYR A 2 11.03 -2.32 -15.62
CA TYR A 2 9.98 -2.08 -14.62
C TYR A 2 8.90 -1.15 -15.17
N ASN A 3 7.66 -1.39 -14.76
CA ASN A 3 6.61 -0.40 -14.92
C ASN A 3 6.94 0.84 -14.09
N ALA A 4 6.39 1.97 -14.47
CA ALA A 4 6.62 3.23 -13.78
C ALA A 4 5.30 3.91 -13.41
N VAL A 5 5.36 4.71 -12.35
CA VAL A 5 4.28 5.60 -11.95
C VAL A 5 4.68 7.02 -12.34
N SER A 6 3.76 7.75 -12.98
CA SER A 6 4.02 9.13 -13.35
C SER A 6 3.90 10.03 -12.11
N LEU A 7 4.98 10.76 -11.82
CA LEU A 7 4.99 11.87 -10.85
C LEU A 7 4.76 13.22 -11.53
N ASP A 8 4.44 13.21 -12.83
CA ASP A 8 4.30 14.42 -13.62
C ASP A 8 3.07 15.23 -13.16
N GLY A 9 3.30 16.44 -12.69
CA GLY A 9 2.30 17.42 -12.32
C GLY A 9 2.60 18.13 -11.00
N GLN A 10 2.57 19.46 -11.03
CA GLN A 10 2.72 20.30 -9.83
C GLN A 10 1.71 19.92 -8.74
N GLU A 11 0.47 19.58 -9.11
CA GLU A 11 -0.56 19.14 -8.17
C GLU A 11 -0.16 17.90 -7.36
N LYS A 12 0.52 16.94 -7.99
CA LYS A 12 0.96 15.71 -7.32
C LYS A 12 2.07 15.98 -6.31
N LEU A 13 3.02 16.83 -6.68
CA LEU A 13 4.10 17.26 -5.78
C LEU A 13 3.59 18.10 -4.62
N GLU A 14 2.58 18.96 -4.86
CA GLU A 14 1.94 19.75 -3.79
C GLU A 14 1.14 18.87 -2.84
N ARG A 15 0.47 17.82 -3.33
CA ARG A 15 -0.23 16.85 -2.47
C ARG A 15 0.74 16.06 -1.59
N ILE A 16 1.88 15.60 -2.13
CA ILE A 16 2.93 14.93 -1.36
C ILE A 16 3.46 15.86 -0.25
N LYS A 17 3.64 17.15 -0.52
CA LYS A 17 4.06 18.14 0.49
C LYS A 17 3.02 18.30 1.59
N LYS A 18 1.74 18.40 1.24
CA LYS A 18 0.63 18.48 2.21
C LYS A 18 0.51 17.23 3.09
N CYS A 19 0.85 16.03 2.57
CA CYS A 19 0.91 14.81 3.39
C CYS A 19 1.91 14.94 4.54
N ASN A 20 2.98 15.70 4.36
CA ASN A 20 4.05 15.86 5.35
C ASN A 20 3.70 16.87 6.45
N GLU A 21 2.78 17.80 6.18
CA GLU A 21 2.40 18.88 7.10
C GLU A 21 1.33 18.46 8.12
N ASN A 22 0.64 17.34 7.89
CA ASN A 22 -0.47 16.86 8.72
C ASN A 22 -0.06 15.75 9.71
N GLU A 23 1.04 15.92 10.44
CA GLU A 23 1.34 15.04 11.58
C GLU A 23 0.43 15.39 12.78
N VAL A 24 -0.78 14.90 12.74
CA VAL A 24 -1.66 14.88 13.91
C VAL A 24 -1.23 13.72 14.81
N GLN A 25 -1.14 13.94 16.11
CA GLN A 25 -1.01 12.84 17.07
C GLN A 25 -2.24 11.94 16.94
N LYS A 26 -2.07 10.80 16.30
CA LYS A 26 -3.12 9.80 16.12
C LYS A 26 -3.08 8.82 17.27
N GLU A 27 -4.23 8.47 17.79
CA GLU A 27 -4.37 7.44 18.83
C GLU A 27 -4.28 6.03 18.24
N LYS A 28 -4.66 5.86 16.96
CA LYS A 28 -4.66 4.57 16.25
C LYS A 28 -3.83 4.65 14.97
N ILE A 29 -3.28 3.50 14.57
CA ILE A 29 -2.61 3.35 13.29
C ILE A 29 -3.68 3.13 12.20
N ASN A 30 -3.69 3.97 11.19
CA ASN A 30 -4.60 3.85 10.06
C ASN A 30 -4.01 2.91 9.01
N ILE A 31 -4.70 1.80 8.78
CA ILE A 31 -4.32 0.77 7.83
C ILE A 31 -5.16 0.92 6.57
N LEU A 32 -4.53 0.98 5.42
CA LEU A 32 -5.18 1.07 4.12
C LEU A 32 -5.15 -0.29 3.40
N PHE A 33 -6.22 -0.64 2.74
CA PHE A 33 -6.28 -1.64 1.69
C PHE A 33 -6.88 -1.02 0.43
N VAL A 34 -6.27 -1.28 -0.73
CA VAL A 34 -6.77 -0.84 -2.04
C VAL A 34 -6.77 -2.03 -3.00
N GLY A 35 -7.94 -2.44 -3.44
CA GLY A 35 -8.03 -3.54 -4.39
C GLY A 35 -9.44 -4.13 -4.54
N ARG A 36 -9.60 -4.99 -5.53
CA ARG A 36 -10.84 -5.77 -5.68
C ARG A 36 -11.01 -6.74 -4.52
N PHE A 37 -12.25 -6.98 -4.15
CA PHE A 37 -12.58 -8.00 -3.17
C PHE A 37 -12.61 -9.36 -3.86
N ASP A 38 -11.43 -9.95 -4.01
CA ASP A 38 -11.25 -11.26 -4.60
C ASP A 38 -10.08 -12.02 -3.93
N LYS A 39 -9.97 -13.31 -4.24
CA LYS A 39 -8.90 -14.16 -3.72
C LYS A 39 -7.51 -13.77 -4.23
N GLN A 40 -7.43 -13.22 -5.46
CA GLN A 40 -6.16 -12.77 -6.01
C GLN A 40 -5.56 -11.65 -5.18
N LYS A 41 -6.39 -10.65 -4.81
CA LYS A 41 -5.99 -9.53 -3.96
C LYS A 41 -5.90 -9.90 -2.47
N GLY A 42 -6.25 -11.14 -2.11
CA GLY A 42 -6.14 -11.64 -0.75
C GLY A 42 -7.14 -10.98 0.21
N TYR A 43 -8.32 -10.58 -0.30
CA TYR A 43 -9.32 -9.94 0.54
C TYR A 43 -9.74 -10.81 1.73
N ASP A 44 -9.83 -12.12 1.56
CA ASP A 44 -10.09 -13.08 2.65
C ASP A 44 -8.96 -13.09 3.69
N TYR A 45 -7.70 -12.92 3.29
CA TYR A 45 -6.58 -12.74 4.23
C TYR A 45 -6.71 -11.43 5.01
N LEU A 46 -7.09 -10.33 4.34
CA LEU A 46 -7.38 -9.06 5.01
C LEU A 46 -8.46 -9.25 6.08
N LEU A 47 -9.57 -9.91 5.75
CA LEU A 47 -10.64 -10.17 6.72
C LEU A 47 -10.15 -10.97 7.93
N ASN A 48 -9.27 -11.96 7.73
CA ASN A 48 -8.68 -12.71 8.83
C ASN A 48 -7.81 -11.83 9.73
N VAL A 49 -7.01 -10.92 9.16
CA VAL A 49 -6.23 -9.93 9.94
C VAL A 49 -7.16 -9.03 10.75
N ILE A 50 -8.22 -8.48 10.14
CA ILE A 50 -9.19 -7.61 10.81
C ILE A 50 -9.92 -8.34 11.96
N LYS A 51 -10.20 -9.65 11.80
CA LYS A 51 -10.88 -10.45 12.85
C LYS A 51 -10.04 -10.55 14.13
N VAL A 52 -8.71 -10.65 14.01
CA VAL A 52 -7.80 -10.86 15.15
C VAL A 52 -7.12 -9.57 15.64
N ALA A 53 -7.12 -8.52 14.84
CA ALA A 53 -6.53 -7.21 15.21
C ALA A 53 -7.33 -6.52 16.32
N ASP A 54 -6.59 -5.84 17.20
CA ASP A 54 -7.16 -5.05 18.29
C ASP A 54 -7.82 -3.76 17.76
N VAL A 55 -9.11 -3.61 17.98
CA VAL A 55 -9.90 -2.45 17.57
C VAL A 55 -9.46 -1.14 18.21
N SER A 56 -8.77 -1.20 19.36
CA SER A 56 -8.25 0.00 20.03
C SER A 56 -6.98 0.56 19.39
N LYS A 57 -6.24 -0.28 18.65
CA LYS A 57 -4.94 0.08 18.05
C LYS A 57 -5.03 0.49 16.58
N TYR A 58 -5.98 -0.04 15.85
CA TYR A 58 -6.04 0.07 14.39
C TYR A 58 -7.37 0.61 13.88
N THR A 59 -7.32 1.38 12.80
CA THR A 59 -8.46 1.69 11.93
C THR A 59 -8.18 1.12 10.56
N PHE A 60 -9.10 0.37 9.98
CA PHE A 60 -8.98 -0.22 8.65
C PHE A 60 -9.82 0.56 7.64
N ASN A 61 -9.16 1.17 6.68
CA ASN A 61 -9.74 1.91 5.58
C ASN A 61 -9.67 1.04 4.31
N ILE A 62 -10.81 0.61 3.79
CA ILE A 62 -10.90 -0.40 2.74
C ILE A 62 -11.49 0.23 1.49
N ILE A 63 -10.67 0.31 0.43
CA ILE A 63 -11.04 0.85 -0.88
C ILE A 63 -11.15 -0.28 -1.89
N GLY A 64 -12.25 -0.31 -2.60
CA GLY A 64 -12.59 -1.30 -3.61
C GLY A 64 -13.92 -1.97 -3.36
N ASP A 65 -14.26 -2.91 -4.22
CA ASP A 65 -15.47 -3.71 -4.09
C ASP A 65 -15.32 -5.02 -4.86
N SER A 66 -16.30 -5.89 -4.77
CA SER A 66 -16.41 -7.10 -5.58
C SER A 66 -16.88 -6.78 -7.01
N VAL A 67 -16.42 -7.55 -7.99
CA VAL A 67 -16.86 -7.40 -9.39
C VAL A 67 -17.96 -8.39 -9.75
N HIS A 68 -17.90 -9.61 -9.24
CA HIS A 68 -18.80 -10.69 -9.62
C HIS A 68 -19.44 -11.41 -8.43
N ASP A 69 -18.79 -11.43 -7.28
CA ASP A 69 -19.23 -12.19 -6.11
C ASP A 69 -19.60 -11.25 -4.96
N VAL A 70 -20.52 -11.70 -4.10
CA VAL A 70 -20.78 -11.02 -2.84
C VAL A 70 -19.76 -11.51 -1.82
N PHE A 71 -18.88 -10.62 -1.38
CA PHE A 71 -17.92 -10.91 -0.33
C PHE A 71 -18.43 -10.44 1.04
N GLU A 72 -18.06 -11.21 2.07
CA GLU A 72 -18.31 -10.84 3.47
C GLU A 72 -17.68 -9.47 3.77
N LYS A 73 -18.41 -8.60 4.47
CA LYS A 73 -17.88 -7.38 5.07
C LYS A 73 -17.91 -7.51 6.58
N ILE A 74 -16.84 -7.12 7.24
CA ILE A 74 -16.78 -7.12 8.70
C ILE A 74 -17.34 -5.80 9.20
N GLU A 75 -18.43 -5.86 9.96
CA GLU A 75 -19.02 -4.70 10.63
C GLU A 75 -18.38 -4.54 12.02
N LYS A 76 -17.32 -3.73 12.10
CA LYS A 76 -16.68 -3.28 13.34
C LYS A 76 -16.54 -1.76 13.29
N GLU A 77 -16.55 -1.11 14.43
CA GLU A 77 -16.44 0.35 14.55
C GLU A 77 -15.17 0.96 13.96
N ASN A 78 -14.12 0.16 13.86
CA ASN A 78 -12.81 0.54 13.33
C ASN A 78 -12.59 0.09 11.87
N VAL A 79 -13.63 -0.30 11.14
CA VAL A 79 -13.56 -0.74 9.74
C VAL A 79 -14.45 0.13 8.87
N VAL A 80 -13.84 0.82 7.90
CA VAL A 80 -14.55 1.74 7.00
C VAL A 80 -14.40 1.26 5.56
N TYR A 81 -15.50 1.09 4.86
CA TYR A 81 -15.56 0.71 3.46
C TYR A 81 -15.94 1.92 2.60
N TYR A 82 -15.07 2.28 1.66
CA TYR A 82 -15.27 3.42 0.76
C TYR A 82 -15.86 3.03 -0.60
N GLY A 83 -15.92 1.72 -0.93
CA GLY A 83 -16.30 1.28 -2.26
C GLY A 83 -15.26 1.63 -3.32
N TRP A 84 -15.69 1.77 -4.59
CA TRP A 84 -14.81 2.21 -5.67
C TRP A 84 -14.51 3.70 -5.54
N VAL A 85 -13.22 4.04 -5.60
CA VAL A 85 -12.69 5.41 -5.56
C VAL A 85 -11.97 5.70 -6.87
N ASP A 86 -12.14 6.91 -7.42
CA ASP A 86 -11.40 7.34 -8.61
C ASP A 86 -9.91 7.40 -8.32
N ASN A 87 -9.08 6.96 -9.27
CA ASN A 87 -7.61 6.99 -9.13
C ASN A 87 -7.05 8.39 -8.81
N LYS A 88 -7.77 9.45 -9.18
CA LYS A 88 -7.39 10.84 -8.86
C LYS A 88 -7.57 11.18 -7.37
N GLU A 89 -8.43 10.46 -6.69
CA GLU A 89 -8.74 10.65 -5.26
C GLU A 89 -7.86 9.77 -4.35
N LEU A 90 -7.34 8.64 -4.85
CA LEU A 90 -6.46 7.74 -4.09
C LEU A 90 -5.30 8.43 -3.36
N PRO A 91 -4.66 9.48 -3.92
CA PRO A 91 -3.63 10.22 -3.21
C PRO A 91 -4.04 10.75 -1.83
N ALA A 92 -5.29 11.18 -1.67
CA ALA A 92 -5.78 11.66 -0.37
C ALA A 92 -5.78 10.53 0.67
N TYR A 93 -6.24 9.35 0.25
CA TYR A 93 -6.26 8.17 1.13
C TYR A 93 -4.86 7.68 1.50
N PHE A 94 -3.90 7.74 0.56
CA PHE A 94 -2.51 7.45 0.93
C PHE A 94 -2.01 8.41 2.01
N CYS A 95 -2.30 9.70 1.91
CA CYS A 95 -1.85 10.70 2.89
C CYS A 95 -2.50 10.55 4.28
N GLU A 96 -3.70 10.01 4.35
CA GLU A 96 -4.46 9.84 5.60
C GLU A 96 -4.12 8.54 6.34
N ASN A 97 -3.43 7.61 5.67
CA ASN A 97 -3.11 6.30 6.20
C ASN A 97 -1.61 6.15 6.51
N ASP A 98 -1.31 5.27 7.43
CA ASP A 98 0.03 5.09 7.97
C ASP A 98 0.74 3.87 7.37
N VAL A 99 -0.02 2.85 6.97
CA VAL A 99 0.48 1.59 6.40
C VAL A 99 -0.50 1.07 5.36
N LEU A 100 0.00 0.56 4.24
CA LEU A 100 -0.78 -0.21 3.27
C LEU A 100 -0.64 -1.70 3.56
N LEU A 101 -1.75 -2.44 3.69
CA LEU A 101 -1.76 -3.90 3.65
C LEU A 101 -2.01 -4.40 2.23
N MET A 102 -1.14 -5.27 1.75
CA MET A 102 -1.22 -5.86 0.42
C MET A 102 -1.12 -7.40 0.49
N PRO A 103 -2.20 -8.07 0.92
CA PRO A 103 -2.24 -9.52 1.16
C PRO A 103 -2.37 -10.35 -0.12
N SER A 104 -2.06 -9.77 -1.28
CA SER A 104 -2.24 -10.39 -2.59
C SER A 104 -1.55 -11.75 -2.69
N ARG A 105 -2.25 -12.73 -3.28
CA ARG A 105 -1.67 -14.03 -3.63
C ARG A 105 -0.85 -13.97 -4.90
N TRP A 106 -1.14 -13.02 -5.74
CA TRP A 106 -0.42 -12.81 -6.98
C TRP A 106 -0.54 -11.36 -7.46
N GLU A 107 0.57 -10.79 -7.91
CA GLU A 107 0.68 -9.46 -8.50
C GLU A 107 1.57 -9.52 -9.75
N SER A 108 1.15 -8.88 -10.83
CA SER A 108 1.99 -8.74 -12.01
C SER A 108 3.12 -7.73 -11.80
N PHE A 109 2.85 -6.67 -11.03
CA PHE A 109 3.84 -5.66 -10.68
C PHE A 109 3.63 -5.09 -9.27
N GLY A 110 2.40 -4.74 -8.89
CA GLY A 110 2.10 -4.11 -7.61
C GLY A 110 2.13 -2.57 -7.66
N LEU A 111 1.49 -1.97 -8.68
CA LEU A 111 1.45 -0.51 -8.84
C LEU A 111 0.96 0.22 -7.60
N VAL A 112 -0.03 -0.33 -6.91
CA VAL A 112 -0.57 0.27 -5.68
C VAL A 112 0.50 0.38 -4.58
N ALA A 113 1.41 -0.62 -4.46
CA ALA A 113 2.53 -0.55 -3.52
C ALA A 113 3.52 0.57 -3.90
N VAL A 114 3.81 0.73 -5.19
CA VAL A 114 4.68 1.81 -5.66
C VAL A 114 4.03 3.17 -5.42
N GLU A 115 2.75 3.31 -5.72
CA GLU A 115 1.98 4.53 -5.48
C GLU A 115 1.95 4.90 -4.00
N ALA A 116 1.64 3.96 -3.11
CA ALA A 116 1.66 4.17 -1.67
C ALA A 116 3.03 4.69 -1.20
N GLN A 117 4.12 4.04 -1.61
CA GLN A 117 5.47 4.45 -1.25
C GLN A 117 5.84 5.87 -1.75
N LEU A 118 5.38 6.27 -2.94
CA LEU A 118 5.57 7.63 -3.45
C LEU A 118 4.91 8.69 -2.55
N TYR A 119 3.82 8.34 -1.88
CA TYR A 119 3.18 9.19 -0.86
C TYR A 119 3.74 8.98 0.55
N GLY A 120 4.79 8.16 0.70
CA GLY A 120 5.44 7.89 1.98
C GLY A 120 4.69 6.88 2.84
N VAL A 121 3.89 6.02 2.25
CA VAL A 121 3.16 4.98 2.98
C VAL A 121 3.92 3.66 2.86
N PRO A 122 4.49 3.13 3.95
CA PRO A 122 5.13 1.83 3.96
C PRO A 122 4.12 0.70 3.74
N VAL A 123 4.60 -0.42 3.22
CA VAL A 123 3.74 -1.51 2.77
C VAL A 123 4.04 -2.80 3.54
N ILE A 124 3.03 -3.41 4.16
CA ILE A 124 3.08 -4.79 4.62
C ILE A 124 2.45 -5.65 3.53
N ALA A 125 3.24 -6.49 2.89
CA ALA A 125 2.79 -7.28 1.75
C ALA A 125 3.10 -8.76 1.88
N ASN A 126 2.35 -9.58 1.15
CA ASN A 126 2.67 -10.99 1.01
C ASN A 126 3.98 -11.17 0.22
N ASN A 127 4.82 -12.10 0.63
CA ASN A 127 6.10 -12.36 -0.02
C ASN A 127 5.91 -13.24 -1.26
N VAL A 128 5.29 -12.68 -2.31
CA VAL A 128 4.95 -13.42 -3.53
C VAL A 128 5.14 -12.59 -4.79
N ALA A 129 5.36 -13.28 -5.90
CA ALA A 129 5.41 -12.72 -7.26
C ALA A 129 6.36 -11.50 -7.35
N SER A 130 5.87 -10.36 -7.85
CA SER A 130 6.66 -9.14 -8.03
C SER A 130 6.83 -8.29 -6.75
N LEU A 131 6.12 -8.60 -5.66
CA LEU A 131 6.13 -7.77 -4.46
C LEU A 131 7.53 -7.60 -3.83
N PRO A 132 8.41 -8.64 -3.79
CA PRO A 132 9.78 -8.47 -3.34
C PRO A 132 10.65 -7.56 -4.22
N GLU A 133 10.21 -7.29 -5.46
CA GLU A 133 10.90 -6.37 -6.35
C GLU A 133 10.48 -4.91 -6.12
N VAL A 134 9.24 -4.68 -5.67
CA VAL A 134 8.68 -3.33 -5.49
C VAL A 134 8.69 -2.85 -4.05
N ILE A 135 9.02 -3.72 -3.10
CA ILE A 135 9.13 -3.40 -1.67
C ILE A 135 10.54 -3.77 -1.21
N SER A 136 11.23 -2.84 -0.56
CA SER A 136 12.50 -3.12 0.11
C SER A 136 12.22 -3.55 1.53
N ASP A 137 12.33 -4.86 1.80
CA ASP A 137 12.01 -5.46 3.10
C ASP A 137 12.84 -4.83 4.22
N GLY A 138 12.17 -4.46 5.32
CA GLY A 138 12.77 -3.74 6.44
C GLY A 138 12.97 -2.24 6.21
N LEU A 139 13.11 -1.76 4.96
CA LEU A 139 13.34 -0.35 4.65
C LEU A 139 12.04 0.39 4.29
N THR A 140 11.31 -0.08 3.28
CA THR A 140 10.09 0.58 2.79
C THR A 140 8.81 -0.16 3.16
N GLY A 141 8.94 -1.27 3.86
CA GLY A 141 7.84 -2.10 4.29
C GLY A 141 8.31 -3.43 4.83
N MET A 142 7.42 -4.39 4.89
CA MET A 142 7.68 -5.73 5.38
C MET A 142 7.04 -6.77 4.47
N LEU A 143 7.81 -7.82 4.17
CA LEU A 143 7.33 -8.99 3.43
C LEU A 143 7.01 -10.11 4.42
N VAL A 144 5.73 -10.49 4.46
CA VAL A 144 5.20 -11.43 5.44
C VAL A 144 4.38 -12.53 4.77
N ASN A 145 4.02 -13.59 5.50
CA ASN A 145 3.07 -14.58 5.02
C ASN A 145 1.67 -14.27 5.61
N PHE A 146 0.72 -13.88 4.76
CA PHE A 146 -0.65 -13.56 5.16
C PHE A 146 -1.53 -14.79 5.42
N GLU A 147 -1.06 -16.01 5.20
CA GLU A 147 -1.79 -17.22 5.59
C GLU A 147 -1.97 -17.33 7.10
N ASP A 148 -1.03 -16.73 7.86
CA ASP A 148 -1.09 -16.68 9.33
C ASP A 148 -1.41 -15.22 9.76
N ALA A 149 -2.69 -14.94 9.94
CA ALA A 149 -3.17 -13.63 10.36
C ALA A 149 -2.62 -13.19 11.74
N ASN A 150 -2.37 -14.13 12.65
CA ASN A 150 -1.82 -13.80 13.97
C ASN A 150 -0.39 -13.29 13.86
N LYS A 151 0.44 -13.88 13.00
CA LYS A 151 1.79 -13.37 12.73
C LYS A 151 1.79 -12.01 12.09
N VAL A 152 0.86 -11.73 11.18
CA VAL A 152 0.73 -10.40 10.59
C VAL A 152 0.40 -9.37 11.67
N VAL A 153 -0.54 -9.67 12.56
CA VAL A 153 -0.91 -8.78 13.68
C VAL A 153 0.23 -8.66 14.69
N GLU A 154 0.96 -9.73 14.99
CA GLU A 154 2.16 -9.68 15.84
C GLU A 154 3.22 -8.70 15.27
N ILE A 155 3.46 -8.73 13.95
CA ILE A 155 4.34 -7.77 13.27
C ILE A 155 3.79 -6.35 13.38
N MET A 156 2.49 -6.14 13.15
CA MET A 156 1.86 -4.84 13.30
C MET A 156 1.99 -4.33 14.75
N ASP A 157 1.75 -5.17 15.74
CA ASP A 157 1.81 -4.84 17.16
C ASP A 157 3.23 -4.58 17.68
N SER A 158 4.24 -5.15 17.04
CA SER A 158 5.64 -4.92 17.40
C SER A 158 6.16 -3.54 16.98
N HIS A 159 5.37 -2.77 16.20
CA HIS A 159 5.77 -1.49 15.64
C HIS A 159 4.78 -0.38 16.00
N THR A 160 5.30 0.72 16.51
CA THR A 160 4.52 1.91 16.84
C THR A 160 4.26 2.77 15.61
N ILE A 161 3.37 3.75 15.73
CA ILE A 161 3.15 4.76 14.69
C ILE A 161 4.44 5.51 14.33
N HIS A 162 5.33 5.74 15.31
CA HIS A 162 6.62 6.37 15.08
C HIS A 162 7.52 5.56 14.16
N PHE A 163 7.59 4.25 14.33
CA PHE A 163 8.33 3.35 13.44
C PHE A 163 7.87 3.46 11.98
N TRP A 164 6.55 3.55 11.74
CA TRP A 164 6.02 3.70 10.40
C TRP A 164 6.31 5.08 9.82
N ASN A 165 6.26 6.12 10.65
CA ASN A 165 6.58 7.49 10.24
C ASN A 165 8.05 7.64 9.81
N GLU A 166 8.99 7.00 10.49
CA GLU A 166 10.41 7.02 10.14
C GLU A 166 10.70 6.42 8.75
N LYS A 167 9.82 5.54 8.25
CA LYS A 167 9.96 4.94 6.92
C LYS A 167 9.48 5.81 5.77
N LYS A 168 8.73 6.88 6.03
CA LYS A 168 8.07 7.71 5.01
C LYS A 168 9.03 8.23 3.95
N GLU A 169 10.17 8.79 4.39
CA GLU A 169 11.14 9.36 3.46
C GLU A 169 11.84 8.26 2.65
N ALA A 170 12.24 7.17 3.28
CA ALA A 170 12.83 6.03 2.59
C ALA A 170 11.88 5.43 1.53
N CYS A 171 10.56 5.39 1.80
CA CYS A 171 9.56 4.98 0.82
C CYS A 171 9.56 5.89 -0.41
N ARG A 172 9.54 7.21 -0.20
CA ARG A 172 9.53 8.19 -1.29
C ARG A 172 10.79 8.12 -2.14
N GLU A 173 11.95 8.08 -1.49
CA GLU A 173 13.25 7.98 -2.16
C GLU A 173 13.37 6.69 -2.97
N PHE A 174 13.02 5.56 -2.37
CA PHE A 174 13.07 4.26 -3.04
C PHE A 174 12.17 4.24 -4.28
N ALA A 175 10.89 4.60 -4.12
CA ALA A 175 9.93 4.54 -5.20
C ALA A 175 10.24 5.56 -6.32
N SER A 176 10.60 6.79 -5.96
CA SER A 176 10.94 7.84 -6.93
C SER A 176 12.23 7.55 -7.70
N ASN A 177 13.18 6.86 -7.10
CA ASN A 177 14.44 6.52 -7.76
C ASN A 177 14.32 5.27 -8.62
N LYS A 178 13.58 4.25 -8.17
CA LYS A 178 13.53 2.95 -8.83
C LYS A 178 12.50 2.86 -9.96
N PHE A 179 11.40 3.62 -9.87
CA PHE A 179 10.25 3.47 -10.78
C PHE A 179 9.96 4.74 -11.60
N ARG A 180 11.02 5.40 -12.07
CA ARG A 180 10.92 6.59 -12.91
C ARG A 180 10.36 6.24 -14.29
N LYS A 181 9.42 7.05 -14.78
CA LYS A 181 8.89 6.93 -16.14
C LYS A 181 9.97 7.10 -17.20
N SER A 182 10.91 8.02 -16.99
CA SER A 182 12.06 8.24 -17.89
C SER A 182 12.89 6.97 -18.07
N ASP A 183 13.15 6.25 -16.98
CA ASP A 183 14.01 5.06 -17.01
C ASP A 183 13.29 3.89 -17.68
N MET A 184 11.98 3.76 -17.45
CA MET A 184 11.13 2.81 -18.17
C MET A 184 11.17 3.09 -19.68
N VAL A 185 10.91 4.33 -20.10
CA VAL A 185 10.91 4.72 -21.51
C VAL A 185 12.27 4.49 -22.14
N ASN A 186 13.35 4.92 -21.49
CA ASN A 186 14.72 4.74 -21.98
C ASN A 186 15.07 3.24 -22.15
N SER A 187 14.67 2.41 -21.22
CA SER A 187 14.89 0.96 -21.30
C SER A 187 14.18 0.35 -22.51
N TYR A 188 12.93 0.73 -22.76
CA TYR A 188 12.22 0.28 -23.98
C TYR A 188 12.88 0.79 -25.26
N VAL A 189 13.29 2.07 -25.31
CA VAL A 189 13.99 2.63 -26.49
C VAL A 189 15.28 1.88 -26.76
N GLN A 190 16.05 1.50 -25.74
CA GLN A 190 17.27 0.72 -25.92
C GLN A 190 16.98 -0.68 -26.47
N ILE A 191 15.96 -1.36 -25.99
CA ILE A 191 15.54 -2.66 -26.52
C ILE A 191 15.21 -2.55 -28.01
N TYR A 192 14.39 -1.56 -28.40
CA TYR A 192 14.02 -1.36 -29.80
C TYR A 192 15.20 -0.99 -30.73
N LYS A 193 16.24 -0.35 -30.19
CA LYS A 193 17.45 -0.02 -30.96
C LYS A 193 18.43 -1.19 -31.11
N SER A 194 18.27 -2.25 -30.31
CA SER A 194 19.13 -3.43 -30.34
C SER A 194 18.69 -4.49 -31.35
N TYR A 195 17.56 -4.27 -32.02
CA TYR A 195 17.03 -5.04 -33.14
C TYR A 195 17.16 -4.25 -34.44
#